data_e22626feac138a2d97636c979abc7e87
#
_entry.id   e22626feac138a2d97636c979abc7e87
#
_cell.length_a   1.000
_cell.length_b   1.000
_cell.length_c   1.000
_cell.angle_alpha   90.00
_cell.angle_beta   90.00
_cell.angle_gamma   90.00
#
_symmetry.space_group_name_H-M   'P 1'
#
loop_
_entity.id
_entity.type
_entity.pdbx_description
1 polymer ?
#
loop_
_entity_poly.entity_id
_entity_poly.type
_entity_poly.pdbx_seq_one_letter_code
_entity_poly.pdbx_strand_id
1 'polypeptide(L)'
;YTDINDFYPGDDCVDWVGVSLYAKTHFNGDGNDYDDLVFKAGSGSDPVKVVADIMAQYGDRKPIMISEHGASRSENGVESADFAAKKIREFEALLPMVYPQIKLMAYFDTYVTGEANDYRLTDGTTKEDYIRLTRGRRFIRSSYSADTDFCYRELWNGAPAASVFPLSCYAHIFDEDITEVSYFIDGEFVGSSNSAPYTVYVDAANYAGAHSVRALAAGSKGGSVEKSVELNIAPVSFGDIKVTVNGENVEFDRTPVILSGRTLVPMRAIFDTLGAEVGWDGDTKTASGTKDGKTVSISVDSNILNVNGEECVLDAPAIVLGGRTLVPARAIAEAFDCNVGWDGATATVTITK
;
A
#
# COMPACT_ATOMS: atom_id res chain seq x y z
N TYR A 1 -4.86 1.18 -34.79
CA TYR A 1 -3.87 0.60 -33.85
C TYR A 1 -3.23 -0.57 -34.59
N THR A 2 -1.90 -0.56 -34.67
CA THR A 2 -1.13 -1.66 -35.24
C THR A 2 -1.06 -2.75 -34.18
N ASP A 3 -1.38 -3.99 -34.54
CA ASP A 3 -1.29 -5.12 -33.61
C ASP A 3 0.19 -5.32 -33.20
N ILE A 4 0.47 -5.47 -31.93
CA ILE A 4 1.84 -5.75 -31.43
C ILE A 4 2.42 -7.00 -32.08
N ASN A 5 1.57 -7.96 -32.47
CA ASN A 5 1.95 -9.17 -33.17
C ASN A 5 2.59 -8.91 -34.53
N ASP A 6 2.29 -7.79 -35.19
CA ASP A 6 2.90 -7.41 -36.46
C ASP A 6 4.40 -7.08 -36.29
N PHE A 7 4.85 -6.80 -35.07
CA PHE A 7 6.22 -6.43 -34.74
C PHE A 7 6.92 -7.42 -33.82
N TYR A 8 6.23 -8.44 -33.33
CA TYR A 8 6.81 -9.43 -32.42
C TYR A 8 7.57 -10.50 -33.19
N PRO A 9 8.93 -10.53 -33.18
CA PRO A 9 9.72 -11.43 -34.01
C PRO A 9 9.74 -12.87 -33.53
N GLY A 10 9.14 -13.15 -32.38
CA GLY A 10 9.09 -14.48 -31.75
C GLY A 10 9.82 -14.55 -30.42
N ASP A 11 9.48 -15.57 -29.62
CA ASP A 11 9.98 -15.77 -28.27
C ASP A 11 11.50 -15.93 -28.19
N ASP A 12 12.12 -16.47 -29.25
CA ASP A 12 13.57 -16.69 -29.32
C ASP A 12 14.36 -15.39 -29.52
N CYS A 13 13.68 -14.31 -29.93
CA CYS A 13 14.29 -13.01 -30.24
C CYS A 13 13.97 -11.92 -29.20
N VAL A 14 13.05 -12.19 -28.26
CA VAL A 14 12.57 -11.21 -27.28
C VAL A 14 12.79 -11.73 -25.88
N ASP A 15 13.57 -11.00 -25.08
CA ASP A 15 13.79 -11.31 -23.66
C ASP A 15 12.72 -10.70 -22.76
N TRP A 16 12.27 -9.48 -23.07
CA TRP A 16 11.29 -8.71 -22.32
C TRP A 16 10.24 -8.07 -23.23
N VAL A 17 9.01 -7.99 -22.77
CA VAL A 17 7.95 -7.18 -23.42
C VAL A 17 7.74 -5.90 -22.62
N GLY A 18 7.89 -4.75 -23.29
CA GLY A 18 7.76 -3.42 -22.68
C GLY A 18 6.50 -2.71 -23.11
N VAL A 19 5.89 -1.98 -22.16
CA VAL A 19 4.70 -1.16 -22.39
C VAL A 19 4.91 0.23 -21.79
N SER A 20 4.52 1.28 -22.52
CA SER A 20 4.49 2.65 -21.99
C SER A 20 3.05 3.03 -21.63
N LEU A 21 2.84 3.54 -20.42
CA LEU A 21 1.52 3.86 -19.87
C LEU A 21 1.51 5.28 -19.27
N TYR A 22 0.63 6.14 -19.77
CA TYR A 22 0.47 7.48 -19.23
C TYR A 22 -0.97 7.77 -18.87
N ALA A 23 -1.19 8.21 -17.63
CA ALA A 23 -2.44 8.80 -17.21
C ALA A 23 -2.39 10.32 -17.48
N LYS A 24 -3.17 10.76 -18.44
CA LYS A 24 -3.24 12.16 -18.89
C LYS A 24 -4.59 12.75 -18.55
N THR A 25 -4.61 14.04 -18.25
CA THR A 25 -5.83 14.83 -18.15
C THR A 25 -6.03 15.64 -19.43
N HIS A 26 -7.28 15.88 -19.79
CA HIS A 26 -7.66 16.76 -20.88
C HIS A 26 -8.79 17.66 -20.40
N PHE A 27 -8.53 18.93 -20.20
CA PHE A 27 -9.53 19.88 -19.74
C PHE A 27 -10.30 20.47 -20.93
N ASN A 28 -11.63 20.43 -20.83
CA ASN A 28 -12.52 21.06 -21.82
C ASN A 28 -12.69 22.59 -21.62
N GLY A 29 -11.82 23.20 -20.80
CA GLY A 29 -11.73 24.65 -20.67
C GLY A 29 -12.21 25.21 -19.36
N ASP A 30 -12.90 24.50 -18.49
CA ASP A 30 -13.31 24.97 -17.17
C ASP A 30 -12.50 24.43 -15.99
N GLY A 31 -11.49 23.59 -16.25
CA GLY A 31 -10.48 23.19 -15.29
C GLY A 31 -10.93 22.25 -14.16
N ASN A 32 -12.21 21.88 -14.13
CA ASN A 32 -12.78 21.07 -13.04
C ASN A 32 -13.22 19.68 -13.47
N ASP A 33 -13.09 19.36 -14.75
CA ASP A 33 -13.68 18.17 -15.34
C ASP A 33 -12.64 17.17 -15.84
N TYR A 34 -11.56 17.00 -15.07
CA TYR A 34 -10.47 16.10 -15.45
C TYR A 34 -10.80 14.60 -15.24
N ASP A 35 -11.82 14.28 -14.45
CA ASP A 35 -12.29 12.91 -14.25
C ASP A 35 -12.99 12.34 -15.49
N ASP A 36 -13.59 13.20 -16.33
CA ASP A 36 -14.43 12.76 -17.44
C ASP A 36 -13.66 12.47 -18.73
N LEU A 37 -12.35 12.73 -18.77
CA LEU A 37 -11.78 12.93 -20.09
C LEU A 37 -10.75 11.96 -20.55
N VAL A 38 -10.08 11.35 -19.62
CA VAL A 38 -8.94 10.59 -20.06
C VAL A 38 -9.35 9.34 -20.81
N PHE A 39 -10.54 8.97 -20.82
CA PHE A 39 -11.02 7.84 -21.60
C PHE A 39 -12.51 7.59 -21.36
N LYS A 40 -13.36 8.35 -22.00
CA LYS A 40 -14.81 8.07 -22.13
C LYS A 40 -15.15 6.63 -22.55
N ALA A 41 -14.16 5.86 -22.95
CA ALA A 41 -14.25 4.45 -23.28
C ALA A 41 -13.98 3.51 -22.10
N GLY A 42 -14.13 3.98 -20.86
CA GLY A 42 -14.26 3.16 -19.66
C GLY A 42 -12.98 2.58 -19.08
N SER A 43 -12.11 1.95 -19.83
CA SER A 43 -10.94 1.25 -19.28
C SER A 43 -9.62 1.98 -19.47
N GLY A 44 -9.60 3.06 -20.22
CA GLY A 44 -8.36 3.66 -20.67
C GLY A 44 -7.56 4.41 -19.60
N SER A 45 -8.19 4.80 -18.48
CA SER A 45 -7.49 5.38 -17.33
C SER A 45 -7.13 4.36 -16.26
N ASP A 46 -7.61 3.13 -16.36
CA ASP A 46 -7.32 2.03 -15.45
C ASP A 46 -6.10 1.25 -15.98
N PRO A 47 -4.91 1.36 -15.34
CA PRO A 47 -3.70 0.72 -15.84
C PRO A 47 -3.79 -0.81 -15.90
N VAL A 48 -4.60 -1.41 -15.04
CA VAL A 48 -4.82 -2.87 -15.02
C VAL A 48 -5.56 -3.30 -16.28
N LYS A 49 -6.55 -2.52 -16.71
CA LYS A 49 -7.30 -2.82 -17.94
C LYS A 49 -6.49 -2.55 -19.20
N VAL A 50 -5.71 -1.48 -19.21
CA VAL A 50 -4.89 -1.11 -20.39
C VAL A 50 -3.88 -2.20 -20.73
N VAL A 51 -3.27 -2.86 -19.74
CA VAL A 51 -2.28 -3.91 -20.01
C VAL A 51 -2.87 -5.31 -20.12
N ALA A 52 -4.18 -5.47 -19.93
CA ALA A 52 -4.81 -6.80 -19.86
C ALA A 52 -4.52 -7.67 -21.07
N ASP A 53 -4.60 -7.12 -22.29
CA ASP A 53 -4.36 -7.86 -23.53
C ASP A 53 -2.89 -8.28 -23.66
N ILE A 54 -1.94 -7.41 -23.29
CA ILE A 54 -0.51 -7.72 -23.28
C ILE A 54 -0.22 -8.81 -22.26
N MET A 55 -0.83 -8.73 -21.08
CA MET A 55 -0.66 -9.73 -20.04
C MET A 55 -1.24 -11.09 -20.43
N ALA A 56 -2.42 -11.10 -21.07
CA ALA A 56 -3.02 -12.33 -21.58
C ALA A 56 -2.18 -12.98 -22.68
N GLN A 57 -1.51 -12.19 -23.50
CA GLN A 57 -0.75 -12.67 -24.65
C GLN A 57 0.69 -13.10 -24.28
N TYR A 58 1.35 -12.36 -23.41
CA TYR A 58 2.79 -12.52 -23.14
C TYR A 58 3.13 -12.84 -21.68
N GLY A 59 2.22 -12.56 -20.71
CA GLY A 59 2.51 -12.62 -19.29
C GLY A 59 3.00 -13.98 -18.76
N ASP A 60 2.55 -15.07 -19.39
CA ASP A 60 2.95 -16.44 -18.99
C ASP A 60 4.29 -16.89 -19.59
N ARG A 61 4.83 -16.17 -20.55
CA ARG A 61 6.04 -16.59 -21.29
C ARG A 61 7.16 -15.56 -21.31
N LYS A 62 6.88 -14.31 -20.99
CA LYS A 62 7.88 -13.24 -20.95
C LYS A 62 7.75 -12.40 -19.69
N PRO A 63 8.85 -11.96 -19.09
CA PRO A 63 8.82 -10.91 -18.10
C PRO A 63 8.33 -9.62 -18.75
N ILE A 64 7.42 -8.94 -18.07
CA ILE A 64 6.84 -7.69 -18.55
C ILE A 64 7.51 -6.52 -17.83
N MET A 65 7.78 -5.45 -18.57
CA MET A 65 8.20 -4.18 -17.99
C MET A 65 7.25 -3.06 -18.40
N ILE A 66 6.99 -2.18 -17.46
CA ILE A 66 6.43 -0.87 -17.75
C ILE A 66 7.63 0.04 -18.03
N SER A 67 7.96 0.15 -19.32
CA SER A 67 9.16 0.86 -19.80
C SER A 67 9.12 2.34 -19.49
N GLU A 68 7.92 2.91 -19.49
CA GLU A 68 7.65 4.28 -19.06
C GLU A 68 6.25 4.34 -18.47
N HIS A 69 6.08 5.04 -17.36
CA HIS A 69 4.77 5.42 -16.86
C HIS A 69 4.81 6.76 -16.16
N GLY A 70 3.67 7.43 -16.15
CA GLY A 70 3.54 8.71 -15.49
C GLY A 70 2.09 9.12 -15.35
N ALA A 71 1.81 9.93 -14.34
CA ALA A 71 0.51 10.54 -14.10
C ALA A 71 0.63 12.06 -14.18
N SER A 72 -0.19 12.68 -15.01
CA SER A 72 -0.15 14.13 -15.22
C SER A 72 -0.64 14.87 -13.98
N ARG A 73 0.22 15.70 -13.39
CA ARG A 73 -0.10 16.59 -12.27
C ARG A 73 -0.66 17.94 -12.70
N SER A 74 -0.48 18.30 -13.95
CA SER A 74 -1.10 19.47 -14.55
C SER A 74 -1.19 19.35 -16.06
N GLU A 75 -2.16 20.01 -16.67
CA GLU A 75 -2.28 20.18 -18.10
C GLU A 75 -2.43 21.67 -18.45
N ASN A 76 -1.57 22.19 -19.33
CA ASN A 76 -1.57 23.59 -19.73
C ASN A 76 -1.57 24.57 -18.53
N GLY A 77 -0.91 24.18 -17.41
CA GLY A 77 -0.84 24.98 -16.19
C GLY A 77 -2.07 24.87 -15.28
N VAL A 78 -3.06 24.03 -15.61
CA VAL A 78 -4.18 23.70 -14.74
C VAL A 78 -3.80 22.50 -13.88
N GLU A 79 -3.83 22.67 -12.57
CA GLU A 79 -3.41 21.66 -11.60
C GLU A 79 -4.38 20.46 -11.54
N SER A 80 -3.82 19.25 -11.50
CA SER A 80 -4.53 17.98 -11.34
C SER A 80 -3.78 17.02 -10.40
N ALA A 81 -3.21 17.56 -9.32
CA ALA A 81 -2.37 16.82 -8.39
C ALA A 81 -3.11 15.63 -7.74
N ASP A 82 -4.39 15.78 -7.40
CA ASP A 82 -5.20 14.71 -6.81
C ASP A 82 -5.42 13.54 -7.79
N PHE A 83 -5.68 13.86 -9.07
CA PHE A 83 -5.74 12.85 -10.13
C PHE A 83 -4.41 12.12 -10.25
N ALA A 84 -3.29 12.83 -10.29
CA ALA A 84 -1.97 12.23 -10.40
C ALA A 84 -1.66 11.33 -9.21
N ALA A 85 -1.94 11.77 -7.98
CA ALA A 85 -1.74 10.98 -6.77
C ALA A 85 -2.57 9.69 -6.78
N LYS A 86 -3.84 9.76 -7.22
CA LYS A 86 -4.69 8.58 -7.40
C LYS A 86 -4.09 7.61 -8.41
N LYS A 87 -3.68 8.09 -9.59
CA LYS A 87 -3.10 7.26 -10.65
C LYS A 87 -1.77 6.64 -10.25
N ILE A 88 -0.92 7.35 -9.50
CA ILE A 88 0.31 6.80 -8.94
C ILE A 88 0.00 5.62 -8.01
N ARG A 89 -1.02 5.71 -7.16
CA ARG A 89 -1.44 4.57 -6.31
C ARG A 89 -1.90 3.37 -7.16
N GLU A 90 -2.61 3.61 -8.24
CA GLU A 90 -3.04 2.54 -9.16
C GLU A 90 -1.84 1.89 -9.87
N PHE A 91 -0.89 2.66 -10.36
CA PHE A 91 0.32 2.15 -11.00
C PHE A 91 1.18 1.38 -10.00
N GLU A 92 1.56 1.99 -8.89
CA GLU A 92 2.56 1.43 -7.99
C GLU A 92 2.01 0.36 -7.03
N ALA A 93 0.72 0.35 -6.78
CA ALA A 93 0.10 -0.60 -5.86
C ALA A 93 -0.77 -1.65 -6.54
N LEU A 94 -1.73 -1.25 -7.40
CA LEU A 94 -2.67 -2.20 -8.00
C LEU A 94 -2.04 -2.99 -9.15
N LEU A 95 -1.32 -2.33 -10.05
CA LEU A 95 -0.80 -2.96 -11.25
C LEU A 95 0.12 -4.15 -10.91
N PRO A 96 1.15 -4.02 -10.05
CA PRO A 96 1.98 -5.15 -9.68
C PRO A 96 1.28 -6.15 -8.74
N MET A 97 0.19 -5.78 -8.08
CA MET A 97 -0.63 -6.72 -7.30
C MET A 97 -1.42 -7.66 -8.20
N VAL A 98 -2.00 -7.14 -9.27
CA VAL A 98 -2.80 -7.93 -10.23
C VAL A 98 -1.89 -8.74 -11.16
N TYR A 99 -0.77 -8.15 -11.58
CA TYR A 99 0.16 -8.74 -12.54
C TYR A 99 1.58 -8.90 -11.96
N PRO A 100 1.84 -9.94 -11.18
CA PRO A 100 3.16 -10.20 -10.59
C PRO A 100 4.25 -10.53 -11.64
N GLN A 101 3.86 -10.72 -12.90
CA GLN A 101 4.76 -10.87 -14.04
C GLN A 101 5.45 -9.56 -14.45
N ILE A 102 4.95 -8.40 -13.98
CA ILE A 102 5.63 -7.12 -14.16
C ILE A 102 6.85 -7.10 -13.23
N LYS A 103 8.04 -7.01 -13.82
CA LYS A 103 9.32 -7.12 -13.10
C LYS A 103 10.10 -5.80 -13.04
N LEU A 104 9.72 -4.83 -13.86
CA LEU A 104 10.34 -3.52 -13.91
C LEU A 104 9.26 -2.46 -14.18
N MET A 105 9.36 -1.34 -13.47
CA MET A 105 8.54 -0.16 -13.73
C MET A 105 9.45 1.08 -13.69
N ALA A 106 9.42 1.91 -14.73
CA ALA A 106 10.21 3.12 -14.82
C ALA A 106 9.28 4.34 -14.86
N TYR A 107 9.35 5.18 -13.83
CA TYR A 107 8.58 6.42 -13.77
C TYR A 107 9.22 7.51 -14.63
N PHE A 108 8.39 8.19 -15.43
CA PHE A 108 8.79 9.28 -16.31
C PHE A 108 8.71 10.60 -15.54
N ASP A 109 9.76 10.89 -14.74
CA ASP A 109 9.86 12.09 -13.91
C ASP A 109 10.38 13.31 -14.70
N THR A 110 9.56 13.81 -15.63
CA THR A 110 9.96 14.95 -16.44
C THR A 110 8.79 15.80 -16.93
N TYR A 111 9.12 17.02 -17.36
CA TYR A 111 8.28 17.89 -18.18
C TYR A 111 8.95 18.08 -19.54
N VAL A 112 8.22 17.72 -20.59
CA VAL A 112 8.69 17.92 -21.96
C VAL A 112 8.24 19.30 -22.44
N THR A 113 9.19 20.17 -22.77
CA THR A 113 8.90 21.53 -23.24
C THR A 113 8.02 21.48 -24.49
N GLY A 114 6.87 22.13 -24.44
CA GLY A 114 5.88 22.16 -25.52
C GLY A 114 4.80 21.09 -25.42
N GLU A 115 4.88 20.16 -24.45
CA GLU A 115 3.78 19.28 -24.10
C GLU A 115 2.85 19.92 -23.06
N ALA A 116 1.58 19.55 -23.12
CA ALA A 116 0.56 20.08 -22.21
C ALA A 116 0.70 19.53 -20.78
N ASN A 117 1.16 18.28 -20.66
CA ASN A 117 1.16 17.52 -19.42
C ASN A 117 2.49 17.56 -18.68
N ASP A 118 2.46 17.68 -17.37
CA ASP A 118 3.61 17.63 -16.46
C ASP A 118 3.55 16.38 -15.58
N TYR A 119 4.59 15.55 -15.66
CA TYR A 119 4.70 14.28 -14.93
C TYR A 119 5.68 14.32 -13.78
N ARG A 120 6.27 15.47 -13.45
CA ARG A 120 7.33 15.56 -12.46
C ARG A 120 6.84 15.27 -11.04
N LEU A 121 7.69 14.57 -10.29
CA LEU A 121 7.55 14.31 -8.86
C LEU A 121 8.27 15.40 -8.03
N THR A 122 7.93 16.66 -8.24
CA THR A 122 8.69 17.78 -7.67
C THR A 122 8.39 18.00 -6.18
N ASP A 123 7.12 17.88 -5.79
CA ASP A 123 6.63 18.19 -4.44
C ASP A 123 5.21 17.63 -4.20
N GLY A 124 4.73 17.78 -2.97
CA GLY A 124 3.36 17.49 -2.56
C GLY A 124 2.97 16.01 -2.61
N THR A 125 1.66 15.77 -2.56
CA THR A 125 1.04 14.45 -2.40
C THR A 125 1.49 13.42 -3.44
N THR A 126 1.72 13.85 -4.67
CA THR A 126 2.15 12.98 -5.77
C THR A 126 3.51 12.33 -5.49
N LYS A 127 4.48 13.14 -5.08
CA LYS A 127 5.83 12.69 -4.72
C LYS A 127 5.81 11.84 -3.46
N GLU A 128 5.04 12.25 -2.46
CA GLU A 128 4.90 11.53 -1.19
C GLU A 128 4.32 10.14 -1.41
N ASP A 129 3.24 10.03 -2.20
CA ASP A 129 2.64 8.73 -2.55
C ASP A 129 3.61 7.85 -3.33
N TYR A 130 4.30 8.39 -4.33
CA TYR A 130 5.30 7.64 -5.09
C TYR A 130 6.41 7.10 -4.18
N ILE A 131 6.99 7.96 -3.34
CA ILE A 131 8.03 7.57 -2.39
C ILE A 131 7.52 6.50 -1.42
N ARG A 132 6.33 6.68 -0.85
CA ARG A 132 5.72 5.75 0.09
C ARG A 132 5.51 4.37 -0.53
N LEU A 133 5.00 4.33 -1.75
CA LEU A 133 4.67 3.08 -2.44
C LEU A 133 5.91 2.34 -2.94
N THR A 134 6.90 3.07 -3.47
CA THR A 134 8.12 2.48 -4.04
C THR A 134 9.19 2.16 -3.01
N ARG A 135 9.18 2.77 -1.82
CA ARG A 135 10.08 2.42 -0.72
C ARG A 135 9.67 1.15 0.05
N GLY A 136 8.52 0.57 -0.26
CA GLY A 136 8.08 -0.69 0.31
C GLY A 136 8.93 -1.88 -0.16
N ARG A 137 8.73 -3.06 0.49
CA ARG A 137 9.45 -4.31 0.16
C ARG A 137 9.18 -4.84 -1.26
N ARG A 138 8.22 -4.28 -1.97
CA ARG A 138 7.86 -4.68 -3.35
C ARG A 138 8.90 -4.29 -4.38
N PHE A 139 9.69 -3.23 -4.09
CA PHE A 139 10.67 -2.70 -5.01
C PHE A 139 12.09 -2.92 -4.51
N ILE A 140 12.95 -3.45 -5.37
CA ILE A 140 14.36 -3.63 -5.07
C ILE A 140 15.02 -2.24 -5.05
N ARG A 141 15.63 -1.87 -3.92
CA ARG A 141 16.29 -0.57 -3.75
C ARG A 141 17.65 -0.48 -4.43
N SER A 142 18.24 -1.62 -4.75
CA SER A 142 19.55 -1.72 -5.37
C SER A 142 19.63 -3.03 -6.15
N SER A 143 20.21 -2.98 -7.35
CA SER A 143 20.50 -4.17 -8.16
C SER A 143 21.51 -5.13 -7.50
N TYR A 144 22.13 -4.72 -6.40
CA TYR A 144 23.11 -5.51 -5.64
C TYR A 144 22.54 -6.16 -4.38
N SER A 145 21.34 -5.83 -3.95
CA SER A 145 20.67 -6.49 -2.84
C SER A 145 19.67 -7.50 -3.40
N ALA A 146 20.16 -8.69 -3.72
CA ALA A 146 19.32 -9.84 -4.01
C ALA A 146 18.68 -10.36 -2.72
N ASP A 147 17.82 -9.58 -2.09
CA ASP A 147 16.89 -10.11 -1.11
C ASP A 147 15.73 -10.70 -1.89
N THR A 148 15.81 -12.00 -2.15
CA THR A 148 14.94 -12.76 -3.05
C THR A 148 13.57 -13.10 -2.45
N ASP A 149 13.24 -12.58 -1.27
CA ASP A 149 11.96 -12.80 -0.59
C ASP A 149 10.81 -11.91 -1.07
N PHE A 150 10.94 -11.30 -2.25
CA PHE A 150 9.89 -10.55 -2.90
C PHE A 150 8.93 -11.45 -3.66
N CYS A 151 8.02 -12.06 -2.94
CA CYS A 151 6.85 -12.65 -3.57
C CYS A 151 5.61 -11.96 -3.06
N TYR A 152 4.73 -11.51 -3.98
CA TYR A 152 3.33 -11.47 -3.67
C TYR A 152 2.97 -12.86 -3.16
N ARG A 153 2.65 -12.93 -1.88
CA ARG A 153 2.01 -14.13 -1.41
C ARG A 153 0.56 -13.98 -1.79
N GLU A 154 0.11 -14.79 -2.75
CA GLU A 154 -1.30 -15.10 -2.82
C GLU A 154 -1.80 -15.41 -1.41
N LEU A 155 -3.04 -15.09 -1.10
CA LEU A 155 -3.70 -15.60 0.10
C LEU A 155 -3.79 -17.13 -0.05
N TRP A 156 -2.81 -17.81 0.49
CA TRP A 156 -2.72 -19.25 0.34
C TRP A 156 -3.66 -19.90 1.34
N ASN A 157 -4.55 -20.74 0.87
CA ASN A 157 -5.22 -21.70 1.73
C ASN A 157 -4.17 -22.42 2.58
N GLY A 158 -4.18 -22.17 3.88
CA GLY A 158 -3.32 -22.86 4.84
C GLY A 158 -2.07 -22.13 5.34
N ALA A 159 -1.82 -20.91 4.96
CA ALA A 159 -0.72 -20.17 5.56
C ALA A 159 -1.24 -18.95 6.32
N PRO A 160 -0.80 -18.69 7.53
CA PRO A 160 0.24 -17.73 7.68
C PRO A 160 1.16 -17.91 8.88
N ALA A 161 2.37 -17.37 8.75
CA ALA A 161 3.30 -17.15 9.84
C ALA A 161 3.13 -15.76 10.50
N ALA A 162 1.98 -15.09 10.38
CA ALA A 162 1.75 -13.78 10.95
C ALA A 162 0.40 -13.75 11.68
N SER A 163 0.35 -13.09 12.84
CA SER A 163 -0.91 -12.91 13.57
C SER A 163 -1.90 -11.97 12.87
N VAL A 164 -1.41 -11.20 11.92
CA VAL A 164 -2.20 -10.27 11.10
C VAL A 164 -1.89 -10.47 9.63
N PHE A 165 -2.91 -10.51 8.80
CA PHE A 165 -2.76 -10.58 7.35
C PHE A 165 -3.55 -9.46 6.66
N PRO A 166 -3.05 -8.92 5.53
CA PRO A 166 -3.77 -7.95 4.73
C PRO A 166 -4.80 -8.64 3.83
N LEU A 167 -5.98 -8.04 3.73
CA LEU A 167 -6.93 -8.26 2.63
C LEU A 167 -6.84 -7.08 1.70
N SER A 168 -6.58 -7.32 0.43
CA SER A 168 -6.53 -6.30 -0.61
C SER A 168 -7.22 -6.81 -1.86
N CYS A 169 -7.81 -5.93 -2.64
CA CYS A 169 -8.37 -6.33 -3.92
C CYS A 169 -8.17 -5.25 -4.99
N TYR A 170 -8.24 -5.68 -6.24
CA TYR A 170 -8.52 -4.83 -7.37
C TYR A 170 -10.04 -4.79 -7.57
N ALA A 171 -10.60 -3.60 -7.75
CA ALA A 171 -12.01 -3.38 -8.08
C ALA A 171 -12.11 -2.43 -9.27
N HIS A 172 -13.07 -2.70 -10.16
CA HIS A 172 -13.37 -1.87 -11.31
C HIS A 172 -14.88 -1.81 -11.53
N ILE A 173 -15.41 -0.60 -11.66
CA ILE A 173 -16.78 -0.32 -12.06
C ILE A 173 -16.71 0.53 -13.33
N PHE A 174 -17.43 0.14 -14.37
CA PHE A 174 -17.40 0.85 -15.63
C PHE A 174 -17.86 2.30 -15.45
N ASP A 175 -17.09 3.26 -15.96
CA ASP A 175 -17.38 4.69 -15.91
C ASP A 175 -17.57 5.28 -14.48
N GLU A 176 -16.98 4.61 -13.47
CA GLU A 176 -17.01 5.07 -12.09
C GLU A 176 -15.67 4.89 -11.40
N ASP A 177 -15.35 5.83 -10.53
CA ASP A 177 -14.25 5.69 -9.59
C ASP A 177 -14.65 4.85 -8.38
N ILE A 178 -13.74 4.03 -7.88
CA ILE A 178 -13.95 3.33 -6.63
C ILE A 178 -13.78 4.32 -5.48
N THR A 179 -14.83 4.52 -4.70
CA THR A 179 -14.85 5.40 -3.53
C THR A 179 -14.48 4.69 -2.25
N GLU A 180 -14.86 3.41 -2.12
CA GLU A 180 -14.57 2.58 -0.96
C GLU A 180 -14.64 1.10 -1.32
N VAL A 181 -13.83 0.28 -0.66
CA VAL A 181 -13.99 -1.17 -0.62
C VAL A 181 -14.18 -1.62 0.81
N SER A 182 -15.29 -2.27 1.08
CA SER A 182 -15.65 -2.86 2.37
C SER A 182 -15.42 -4.36 2.35
N TYR A 183 -14.89 -4.91 3.46
CA TYR A 183 -14.60 -6.33 3.62
C TYR A 183 -15.46 -6.94 4.72
N PHE A 184 -15.89 -8.17 4.46
CA PHE A 184 -16.71 -8.97 5.38
C PHE A 184 -16.12 -10.37 5.49
N ILE A 185 -16.14 -10.95 6.68
CA ILE A 185 -15.82 -12.36 6.92
C ILE A 185 -17.07 -13.01 7.55
N ASP A 186 -17.58 -14.07 6.92
CA ASP A 186 -18.83 -14.76 7.31
C ASP A 186 -20.05 -13.82 7.46
N GLY A 187 -20.06 -12.74 6.65
CA GLY A 187 -21.08 -11.71 6.67
C GLY A 187 -20.85 -10.56 7.65
N GLU A 188 -19.92 -10.70 8.60
CA GLU A 188 -19.57 -9.66 9.56
C GLU A 188 -18.56 -8.66 8.96
N PHE A 189 -18.82 -7.37 9.15
CA PHE A 189 -17.95 -6.30 8.66
C PHE A 189 -16.61 -6.28 9.42
N VAL A 190 -15.49 -6.32 8.69
CA VAL A 190 -14.14 -6.33 9.27
C VAL A 190 -13.35 -5.05 9.02
N GLY A 191 -13.73 -4.25 8.04
CA GLY A 191 -13.09 -2.97 7.75
C GLY A 191 -13.34 -2.49 6.33
N SER A 192 -12.96 -1.24 6.04
CA SER A 192 -13.00 -0.66 4.71
C SER A 192 -11.78 0.20 4.42
N SER A 193 -11.52 0.43 3.14
CA SER A 193 -10.44 1.30 2.66
C SER A 193 -10.91 2.08 1.43
N ASN A 194 -10.55 3.36 1.36
CA ASN A 194 -10.88 4.27 0.25
C ASN A 194 -9.66 4.61 -0.62
N SER A 195 -8.56 3.91 -0.43
CA SER A 195 -7.31 4.15 -1.17
C SER A 195 -6.73 2.83 -1.68
N ALA A 196 -6.39 2.79 -2.96
CA ALA A 196 -5.73 1.64 -3.57
C ALA A 196 -4.43 1.29 -2.83
N PRO A 197 -4.14 0.00 -2.61
CA PRO A 197 -4.82 -1.22 -3.07
C PRO A 197 -5.99 -1.70 -2.19
N TYR A 198 -6.67 -0.78 -1.51
CA TYR A 198 -7.87 -1.00 -0.67
C TYR A 198 -7.61 -2.04 0.43
N THR A 199 -6.52 -1.87 1.15
CA THR A 199 -6.07 -2.84 2.16
C THR A 199 -6.78 -2.65 3.49
N VAL A 200 -7.23 -3.74 4.08
CA VAL A 200 -7.58 -3.85 5.50
C VAL A 200 -6.76 -4.95 6.16
N TYR A 201 -6.53 -4.85 7.45
CA TYR A 201 -5.76 -5.83 8.20
C TYR A 201 -6.68 -6.65 9.10
N VAL A 202 -6.50 -7.97 9.07
CA VAL A 202 -7.32 -8.93 9.81
C VAL A 202 -6.45 -9.69 10.81
N ASP A 203 -6.96 -9.82 12.03
CA ASP A 203 -6.32 -10.62 13.08
C ASP A 203 -6.63 -12.10 12.84
N ALA A 204 -5.63 -12.87 12.43
CA ALA A 204 -5.78 -14.29 12.13
C ALA A 204 -6.22 -15.15 13.34
N ALA A 205 -5.93 -14.67 14.56
CA ALA A 205 -6.31 -15.39 15.77
C ALA A 205 -7.84 -15.53 15.93
N ASN A 206 -8.60 -14.62 15.32
CA ASN A 206 -10.07 -14.63 15.37
C ASN A 206 -10.73 -15.51 14.31
N TYR A 207 -9.94 -16.01 13.33
CA TYR A 207 -10.48 -16.64 12.12
C TYR A 207 -9.70 -17.91 11.73
N ALA A 208 -9.59 -18.86 12.68
CA ALA A 208 -8.98 -20.15 12.35
C ALA A 208 -9.99 -21.07 11.68
N GLY A 209 -9.65 -21.65 10.53
CA GLY A 209 -10.50 -22.55 9.76
C GLY A 209 -11.01 -21.97 8.45
N ALA A 210 -12.09 -22.54 7.92
CA ALA A 210 -12.70 -22.13 6.66
C ALA A 210 -13.68 -20.97 6.89
N HIS A 211 -13.50 -19.89 6.14
CA HIS A 211 -14.32 -18.68 6.23
C HIS A 211 -14.63 -18.14 4.85
N SER A 212 -15.81 -17.55 4.67
CA SER A 212 -16.20 -16.83 3.46
C SER A 212 -15.78 -15.37 3.58
N VAL A 213 -14.91 -14.90 2.70
CA VAL A 213 -14.45 -13.51 2.65
C VAL A 213 -15.10 -12.81 1.47
N ARG A 214 -15.81 -11.72 1.73
CA ARG A 214 -16.48 -10.91 0.71
C ARG A 214 -15.86 -9.50 0.69
N ALA A 215 -15.51 -9.04 -0.51
CA ALA A 215 -15.16 -7.65 -0.79
C ALA A 215 -16.31 -7.00 -1.57
N LEU A 216 -16.75 -5.82 -1.15
CA LEU A 216 -17.78 -5.01 -1.79
C LEU A 216 -17.19 -3.63 -2.10
N ALA A 217 -17.06 -3.30 -3.39
CA ALA A 217 -16.60 -1.99 -3.84
C ALA A 217 -17.80 -1.11 -4.21
N ALA A 218 -17.75 0.16 -3.80
CA ALA A 218 -18.71 1.20 -4.12
C ALA A 218 -18.11 2.18 -5.13
N GLY A 219 -18.90 2.60 -6.10
CA GLY A 219 -18.55 3.57 -7.12
C GLY A 219 -19.06 4.97 -6.85
N SER A 220 -18.46 5.95 -7.52
CA SER A 220 -18.75 7.38 -7.34
C SER A 220 -20.13 7.80 -7.86
N LYS A 221 -20.74 7.03 -8.74
CA LYS A 221 -22.08 7.30 -9.32
C LYS A 221 -23.16 6.35 -8.78
N GLY A 222 -22.82 5.57 -7.73
CA GLY A 222 -23.75 4.65 -7.05
C GLY A 222 -23.71 3.22 -7.56
N GLY A 223 -22.80 2.87 -8.47
CA GLY A 223 -22.52 1.50 -8.85
C GLY A 223 -21.85 0.72 -7.73
N SER A 224 -21.92 -0.60 -7.79
CA SER A 224 -21.20 -1.48 -6.88
C SER A 224 -20.82 -2.79 -7.57
N VAL A 225 -19.74 -3.39 -7.07
CA VAL A 225 -19.31 -4.73 -7.48
C VAL A 225 -18.82 -5.49 -6.26
N GLU A 226 -19.12 -6.78 -6.19
CA GLU A 226 -18.67 -7.63 -5.10
C GLU A 226 -18.08 -8.94 -5.59
N LYS A 227 -17.23 -9.52 -4.74
CA LYS A 227 -16.70 -10.87 -4.93
C LYS A 227 -16.53 -11.55 -3.58
N SER A 228 -16.89 -12.83 -3.52
CA SER A 228 -16.65 -13.70 -2.38
C SER A 228 -15.63 -14.78 -2.74
N VAL A 229 -14.81 -15.15 -1.78
CA VAL A 229 -13.85 -16.27 -1.86
C VAL A 229 -13.85 -17.03 -0.54
N GLU A 230 -13.65 -18.34 -0.62
CA GLU A 230 -13.43 -19.17 0.56
C GLU A 230 -11.95 -19.19 0.91
N LEU A 231 -11.64 -18.86 2.17
CA LEU A 231 -10.29 -18.94 2.73
C LEU A 231 -10.27 -19.96 3.87
N ASN A 232 -9.22 -20.79 3.88
CA ASN A 232 -8.92 -21.61 5.04
C ASN A 232 -7.70 -21.00 5.74
N ILE A 233 -7.91 -20.42 6.91
CA ILE A 233 -6.90 -19.71 7.68
C ILE A 233 -6.31 -20.67 8.71
N ALA A 234 -4.99 -20.93 8.61
CA ALA A 234 -4.31 -21.78 9.57
C ALA A 234 -4.32 -21.13 10.95
N PRO A 235 -4.57 -21.89 12.03
CA PRO A 235 -4.50 -21.33 13.38
C PRO A 235 -3.08 -20.85 13.66
N VAL A 236 -2.98 -19.61 14.13
CA VAL A 236 -1.70 -19.00 14.53
C VAL A 236 -1.73 -18.85 16.05
N SER A 237 -0.84 -19.56 16.71
CA SER A 237 -0.59 -19.36 18.13
C SER A 237 0.77 -18.70 18.28
N PHE A 238 0.78 -17.38 18.33
CA PHE A 238 1.88 -16.68 18.99
C PHE A 238 1.49 -16.63 20.48
N GLY A 239 2.39 -17.07 21.38
CA GLY A 239 2.18 -16.82 22.81
C GLY A 239 1.94 -15.32 23.06
N ASP A 240 1.33 -14.98 24.19
CA ASP A 240 1.05 -13.59 24.55
C ASP A 240 2.33 -12.75 24.42
N ILE A 241 2.34 -11.85 23.45
CA ILE A 241 3.46 -10.94 23.23
C ILE A 241 3.46 -9.93 24.37
N LYS A 242 4.56 -9.90 25.10
CA LYS A 242 4.78 -8.95 26.21
C LYS A 242 5.66 -7.81 25.75
N VAL A 243 5.43 -6.65 26.34
CA VAL A 243 6.29 -5.48 26.19
C VAL A 243 6.63 -4.97 27.57
N THR A 244 7.92 -4.75 27.82
CA THR A 244 8.39 -4.12 29.05
C THR A 244 9.13 -2.83 28.74
N VAL A 245 8.92 -1.82 29.58
CA VAL A 245 9.68 -0.56 29.55
C VAL A 245 10.40 -0.39 30.90
N ASN A 246 11.74 -0.32 30.88
CA ASN A 246 12.57 -0.26 32.04
C ASN A 246 12.27 -1.37 33.10
N GLY A 247 11.87 -2.56 32.61
CA GLY A 247 11.55 -3.72 33.43
C GLY A 247 10.09 -3.82 33.91
N GLU A 248 9.28 -2.80 33.67
CA GLU A 248 7.84 -2.81 33.98
C GLU A 248 6.99 -3.25 32.79
N ASN A 249 5.98 -4.09 33.01
CA ASN A 249 5.08 -4.52 31.96
C ASN A 249 4.20 -3.36 31.46
N VAL A 250 4.04 -3.28 30.17
CA VAL A 250 3.08 -2.36 29.53
C VAL A 250 1.76 -3.08 29.33
N GLU A 251 0.71 -2.53 29.91
CA GLU A 251 -0.64 -3.02 29.72
C GLU A 251 -1.27 -2.42 28.45
N PHE A 252 -1.87 -3.26 27.64
CA PHE A 252 -2.51 -2.85 26.39
C PHE A 252 -4.00 -3.20 26.41
N ASP A 253 -4.83 -2.30 25.91
CA ASP A 253 -6.27 -2.54 25.68
C ASP A 253 -6.52 -3.46 24.46
N ARG A 254 -5.49 -3.69 23.67
CA ARG A 254 -5.42 -4.67 22.57
C ARG A 254 -4.06 -5.35 22.56
N THR A 255 -4.04 -6.66 22.50
CA THR A 255 -2.81 -7.46 22.43
C THR A 255 -1.92 -7.03 21.25
N PRO A 256 -0.60 -6.87 21.47
CA PRO A 256 0.37 -6.68 20.41
C PRO A 256 0.30 -7.77 19.34
N VAL A 257 0.61 -7.42 18.10
CA VAL A 257 0.56 -8.34 16.96
C VAL A 257 1.88 -8.37 16.19
N ILE A 258 2.09 -9.41 15.39
CA ILE A 258 3.24 -9.50 14.49
C ILE A 258 2.77 -9.29 13.04
N LEU A 259 3.36 -8.29 12.39
CA LEU A 259 3.20 -8.03 10.97
C LEU A 259 4.58 -7.88 10.32
N SER A 260 4.85 -8.63 9.26
CA SER A 260 6.14 -8.60 8.55
C SER A 260 7.35 -8.83 9.46
N GLY A 261 7.22 -9.68 10.49
CA GLY A 261 8.27 -9.97 11.47
C GLY A 261 8.57 -8.81 12.43
N ARG A 262 7.67 -7.82 12.56
CA ARG A 262 7.76 -6.72 13.50
C ARG A 262 6.59 -6.75 14.48
N THR A 263 6.89 -6.49 15.75
CA THR A 263 5.85 -6.36 16.78
C THR A 263 5.22 -4.98 16.69
N LEU A 264 3.91 -4.96 16.46
CA LEU A 264 3.09 -3.75 16.47
C LEU A 264 2.31 -3.69 17.76
N VAL A 265 2.27 -2.51 18.36
CA VAL A 265 1.63 -2.23 19.65
C VAL A 265 0.64 -1.07 19.52
N PRO A 266 -0.44 -1.03 20.34
CA PRO A 266 -1.31 0.13 20.42
C PRO A 266 -0.53 1.42 20.65
N MET A 267 -0.66 2.36 19.74
CA MET A 267 0.10 3.60 19.68
C MET A 267 0.04 4.39 21.00
N ARG A 268 -1.18 4.61 21.49
CA ARG A 268 -1.36 5.43 22.70
C ARG A 268 -0.60 4.86 23.89
N ALA A 269 -0.73 3.58 24.14
CA ALA A 269 -0.10 2.92 25.27
C ALA A 269 1.44 3.02 25.22
N ILE A 270 2.03 2.83 24.05
CA ILE A 270 3.50 2.92 23.94
C ILE A 270 4.00 4.36 24.08
N PHE A 271 3.34 5.35 23.50
CA PHE A 271 3.72 6.75 23.66
C PHE A 271 3.55 7.23 25.12
N ASP A 272 2.42 6.92 25.75
CA ASP A 272 2.17 7.26 27.17
C ASP A 272 3.24 6.64 28.07
N THR A 273 3.59 5.36 27.86
CA THR A 273 4.60 4.66 28.67
C THR A 273 6.00 5.25 28.45
N LEU A 274 6.30 5.70 27.24
CA LEU A 274 7.55 6.41 26.94
C LEU A 274 7.55 7.85 27.46
N GLY A 275 6.41 8.35 27.96
CA GLY A 275 6.24 9.70 28.48
C GLY A 275 6.15 10.76 27.39
N ALA A 276 5.63 10.41 26.20
CA ALA A 276 5.38 11.32 25.11
C ALA A 276 3.91 11.78 25.11
N GLU A 277 3.70 13.04 24.81
CA GLU A 277 2.36 13.60 24.57
C GLU A 277 1.81 13.06 23.25
N VAL A 278 0.62 12.43 23.31
CA VAL A 278 0.01 11.72 22.16
C VAL A 278 -0.85 12.67 21.35
N GLY A 279 -0.62 12.71 20.03
CA GLY A 279 -1.43 13.42 19.04
C GLY A 279 -2.07 12.45 18.04
N TRP A 280 -3.22 12.84 17.53
CA TRP A 280 -3.89 12.18 16.43
C TRP A 280 -4.54 13.19 15.49
N ASP A 281 -4.16 13.14 14.23
CA ASP A 281 -4.79 13.89 13.16
C ASP A 281 -5.73 12.95 12.38
N GLY A 282 -7.03 13.22 12.45
CA GLY A 282 -8.06 12.39 11.80
C GLY A 282 -8.13 12.56 10.28
N ASP A 283 -7.75 13.72 9.77
CA ASP A 283 -7.82 14.02 8.34
C ASP A 283 -6.69 13.31 7.59
N THR A 284 -5.47 13.36 8.13
CA THR A 284 -4.30 12.66 7.57
C THR A 284 -4.13 11.25 8.12
N LYS A 285 -4.96 10.82 9.08
CA LYS A 285 -4.84 9.56 9.83
C LYS A 285 -3.43 9.39 10.41
N THR A 286 -2.85 10.45 10.94
CA THR A 286 -1.47 10.47 11.44
C THR A 286 -1.45 10.42 12.96
N ALA A 287 -0.72 9.43 13.47
CA ALA A 287 -0.37 9.29 14.86
C ALA A 287 0.91 10.06 15.17
N SER A 288 0.97 10.77 16.28
CA SER A 288 2.19 11.47 16.71
C SER A 288 2.42 11.36 18.22
N GLY A 289 3.70 11.47 18.59
CA GLY A 289 4.12 11.58 19.99
C GLY A 289 5.20 12.64 20.10
N THR A 290 5.08 13.52 21.09
CA THR A 290 6.08 14.57 21.35
C THR A 290 6.65 14.43 22.76
N LYS A 291 7.98 14.43 22.88
CA LYS A 291 8.72 14.36 24.13
C LYS A 291 10.03 15.09 24.02
N ASP A 292 10.36 15.89 25.04
CA ASP A 292 11.65 16.60 25.15
C ASP A 292 12.01 17.41 23.87
N GLY A 293 10.99 17.98 23.19
CA GLY A 293 11.15 18.72 21.94
C GLY A 293 11.34 17.85 20.69
N LYS A 294 11.31 16.52 20.82
CA LYS A 294 11.35 15.56 19.71
C LYS A 294 9.93 15.14 19.36
N THR A 295 9.54 15.29 18.11
CA THR A 295 8.24 14.81 17.57
C THR A 295 8.45 13.63 16.65
N VAL A 296 7.72 12.56 16.91
CA VAL A 296 7.70 11.33 16.10
C VAL A 296 6.30 11.15 15.57
N SER A 297 6.14 10.95 14.25
CA SER A 297 4.82 10.75 13.64
C SER A 297 4.85 9.69 12.55
N ILE A 298 3.70 9.01 12.37
CA ILE A 298 3.49 8.00 11.36
C ILE A 298 2.02 7.98 10.96
N SER A 299 1.76 7.96 9.65
CA SER A 299 0.39 7.84 9.11
C SER A 299 -0.01 6.37 9.00
N VAL A 300 -1.30 6.10 9.16
CA VAL A 300 -1.87 4.76 8.92
C VAL A 300 -1.57 4.30 7.50
N ASP A 301 -1.29 3.02 7.33
CA ASP A 301 -0.87 2.37 6.09
C ASP A 301 0.47 2.88 5.51
N SER A 302 1.16 3.77 6.23
CA SER A 302 2.50 4.24 5.87
C SER A 302 3.58 3.45 6.61
N ASN A 303 4.65 3.14 5.91
CA ASN A 303 5.89 2.62 6.48
C ASN A 303 6.97 3.72 6.62
N ILE A 304 6.57 4.99 6.56
CA ILE A 304 7.46 6.13 6.76
C ILE A 304 7.21 6.72 8.14
N LEU A 305 8.23 6.64 9.00
CA LEU A 305 8.28 7.32 10.28
C LEU A 305 8.94 8.67 10.08
N ASN A 306 8.30 9.73 10.56
CA ASN A 306 8.90 11.06 10.58
C ASN A 306 9.42 11.37 11.99
N VAL A 307 10.67 11.75 12.10
CA VAL A 307 11.31 12.18 13.37
C VAL A 307 11.86 13.60 13.18
N ASN A 308 11.18 14.60 13.72
CA ASN A 308 11.53 16.02 13.59
C ASN A 308 11.67 16.49 12.14
N GLY A 309 10.87 15.95 11.22
CA GLY A 309 10.93 16.27 9.79
C GLY A 309 11.88 15.36 8.98
N GLU A 310 12.67 14.50 9.62
CA GLU A 310 13.47 13.50 8.93
C GLU A 310 12.70 12.19 8.78
N GLU A 311 12.69 11.66 7.56
CA GLU A 311 11.97 10.43 7.22
C GLU A 311 12.84 9.19 7.40
N CYS A 312 12.26 8.19 8.08
CA CYS A 312 12.84 6.86 8.26
C CYS A 312 11.89 5.79 7.71
N VAL A 313 12.40 4.91 6.84
CA VAL A 313 11.58 3.84 6.25
C VAL A 313 11.58 2.61 7.15
N LEU A 314 10.39 2.13 7.46
CA LEU A 314 10.15 0.98 8.33
C LEU A 314 9.86 -0.29 7.51
N ASP A 315 10.09 -1.45 8.14
CA ASP A 315 9.77 -2.76 7.56
C ASP A 315 8.27 -3.13 7.65
N ALA A 316 7.54 -2.49 8.54
CA ALA A 316 6.10 -2.67 8.69
C ALA A 316 5.41 -1.31 8.82
N PRO A 317 4.22 -1.13 8.22
CA PRO A 317 3.45 0.10 8.34
C PRO A 317 2.77 0.21 9.71
N ALA A 318 2.33 1.42 10.06
CA ALA A 318 1.27 1.58 11.04
C ALA A 318 -0.06 1.07 10.44
N ILE A 319 -0.86 0.39 11.25
CA ILE A 319 -2.14 -0.20 10.79
C ILE A 319 -3.28 0.15 11.75
N VAL A 320 -4.52 0.08 11.24
CA VAL A 320 -5.71 0.04 12.10
C VAL A 320 -6.18 -1.41 12.23
N LEU A 321 -6.34 -1.86 13.46
CA LEU A 321 -6.81 -3.20 13.76
C LEU A 321 -7.76 -3.15 14.96
N GLY A 322 -9.02 -3.58 14.76
CA GLY A 322 -10.05 -3.54 15.80
C GLY A 322 -10.27 -2.14 16.39
N GLY A 323 -10.23 -1.10 15.55
CA GLY A 323 -10.42 0.30 15.97
C GLY A 323 -9.25 0.90 16.76
N ARG A 324 -8.08 0.25 16.75
CA ARG A 324 -6.85 0.77 17.35
C ARG A 324 -5.77 0.97 16.30
N THR A 325 -5.05 2.08 16.38
CA THR A 325 -3.84 2.30 15.59
C THR A 325 -2.67 1.59 16.27
N LEU A 326 -2.07 0.66 15.55
CA LEU A 326 -0.89 -0.08 16.00
C LEU A 326 0.33 0.41 15.22
N VAL A 327 1.44 0.55 15.93
CA VAL A 327 2.72 1.06 15.40
C VAL A 327 3.87 0.11 15.73
N PRO A 328 4.92 0.04 14.88
CA PRO A 328 6.09 -0.80 15.16
C PRO A 328 6.79 -0.35 16.45
N ALA A 329 6.75 -1.20 17.49
CA ALA A 329 7.25 -0.87 18.84
C ALA A 329 8.71 -0.44 18.85
N ARG A 330 9.58 -1.17 18.11
CA ARG A 330 11.01 -0.86 18.02
C ARG A 330 11.25 0.52 17.42
N ALA A 331 10.66 0.80 16.27
CA ALA A 331 10.89 2.06 15.56
C ALA A 331 10.47 3.28 16.40
N ILE A 332 9.35 3.18 17.10
CA ILE A 332 8.89 4.25 17.99
C ILE A 332 9.84 4.43 19.18
N ALA A 333 10.24 3.35 19.83
CA ALA A 333 11.11 3.43 21.01
C ALA A 333 12.51 3.95 20.65
N GLU A 334 13.11 3.47 19.56
CA GLU A 334 14.41 3.94 19.07
C GLU A 334 14.35 5.42 18.64
N ALA A 335 13.23 5.88 18.06
CA ALA A 335 13.03 7.30 17.75
C ALA A 335 13.05 8.21 19.00
N PHE A 336 12.73 7.67 20.19
CA PHE A 336 12.86 8.35 21.48
C PHE A 336 14.14 7.96 22.24
N ASP A 337 15.18 7.52 21.52
CA ASP A 337 16.51 7.20 22.05
C ASP A 337 16.52 6.04 23.07
N CYS A 338 15.57 5.11 22.96
CA CYS A 338 15.52 3.91 23.75
C CYS A 338 16.21 2.73 23.07
N ASN A 339 16.79 1.82 23.84
CA ASN A 339 17.27 0.54 23.32
C ASN A 339 16.15 -0.49 23.32
N VAL A 340 16.07 -1.32 22.25
CA VAL A 340 15.02 -2.32 22.09
C VAL A 340 15.60 -3.71 21.87
N GLY A 341 15.25 -4.63 22.78
CA GLY A 341 15.56 -6.06 22.69
C GLY A 341 14.32 -6.89 22.33
N TRP A 342 14.56 -8.10 21.82
CA TRP A 342 13.54 -9.12 21.63
C TRP A 342 14.02 -10.46 22.23
N ASP A 343 13.22 -11.02 23.12
CA ASP A 343 13.42 -12.38 23.63
C ASP A 343 12.38 -13.31 22.94
N GLY A 344 12.86 -14.14 22.04
CA GLY A 344 12.02 -15.08 21.31
C GLY A 344 11.51 -16.26 22.16
N ALA A 345 12.18 -16.57 23.27
CA ALA A 345 11.75 -17.67 24.15
C ALA A 345 10.54 -17.29 25.00
N THR A 346 10.44 -16.02 25.37
CA THR A 346 9.33 -15.48 26.16
C THR A 346 8.36 -14.59 25.36
N ALA A 347 8.60 -14.44 24.06
CA ALA A 347 7.88 -13.50 23.18
C ALA A 347 7.80 -12.07 23.76
N THR A 348 8.93 -11.58 24.29
CA THR A 348 8.96 -10.30 25.02
C THR A 348 9.80 -9.26 24.28
N VAL A 349 9.21 -8.08 24.05
CA VAL A 349 9.93 -6.86 23.64
C VAL A 349 10.39 -6.15 24.91
N THR A 350 11.68 -5.88 25.03
CA THR A 350 12.26 -5.10 26.15
C THR A 350 12.71 -3.74 25.64
N ILE A 351 12.22 -2.69 26.28
CA ILE A 351 12.57 -1.29 25.96
C ILE A 351 13.27 -0.72 27.19
N THR A 352 14.45 -0.15 26.99
CA THR A 352 15.24 0.48 28.06
C THR A 352 15.74 1.85 27.64
N LYS A 353 15.68 2.80 28.54
CA LYS A 353 16.21 4.16 28.31
C LYS A 353 17.63 4.28 28.87
#